data_aae1c76f7030fca133efafac45769281
#
_entry.id   aae1c76f7030fca133efafac45769281
#
_cell.length_a   1.000
_cell.length_b   1.000
_cell.length_c   1.000
_cell.angle_alpha   90.00
_cell.angle_beta   90.00
_cell.angle_gamma   90.00
#
_symmetry.space_group_name_H-M   'P 1'
#
loop_
_entity.id
_entity.type
_entity.pdbx_description
1 polymer ?
#
loop_
_entity_poly.entity_id
_entity_poly.type
_entity_poly.pdbx_seq_one_letter_code
_entity_poly.pdbx_strand_id
1 'polypeptide(L)'
;MSRKKQAPKRIFYPDPKYKSLILAKFINFIMYDGKKTTSEKIIYDALEKIKNKTKNDPIKIFNEAITNIRPNLEVRSRRVGGATYQVPQEVKSKRSQTLALRWLLEATRKRKNKSMSDKLFSELMDASQNKGTAIKKREDTHKMAESNKAFAHYRW
;
A
#
# COMPACT_ATOMS: atom_id res chain seq x y z
N MET A 1 -2.27 -30.10 4.91
CA MET A 1 -3.12 -29.08 4.25
C MET A 1 -4.36 -29.74 3.69
N SER A 2 -5.54 -29.18 3.93
CA SER A 2 -6.78 -29.71 3.37
C SER A 2 -6.87 -29.44 1.87
N ARG A 3 -6.88 -30.49 1.05
CA ARG A 3 -7.05 -30.38 -0.42
C ARG A 3 -8.52 -30.26 -0.84
N LYS A 4 -9.48 -30.58 0.06
CA LYS A 4 -10.92 -30.66 -0.23
C LYS A 4 -11.71 -29.39 0.07
N LYS A 5 -11.26 -28.53 0.99
CA LYS A 5 -11.99 -27.31 1.38
C LYS A 5 -11.09 -26.06 1.31
N GLN A 6 -11.57 -25.06 0.61
CA GLN A 6 -10.99 -23.73 0.67
C GLN A 6 -11.46 -23.06 1.98
N ALA A 7 -10.54 -22.45 2.72
CA ALA A 7 -10.90 -21.73 3.94
C ALA A 7 -11.92 -20.62 3.65
N PRO A 8 -12.95 -20.43 4.50
CA PRO A 8 -13.93 -19.38 4.33
C PRO A 8 -13.24 -18.01 4.39
N LYS A 9 -13.64 -17.10 3.51
CA LYS A 9 -13.12 -15.74 3.51
C LYS A 9 -13.68 -15.00 4.73
N ARG A 10 -12.79 -14.50 5.60
CA ARG A 10 -13.19 -13.68 6.75
C ARG A 10 -13.79 -12.37 6.29
N ILE A 11 -14.89 -11.96 6.93
CA ILE A 11 -15.54 -10.68 6.68
C ILE A 11 -14.72 -9.59 7.40
N PHE A 12 -14.34 -8.54 6.70
CA PHE A 12 -13.69 -7.38 7.28
C PHE A 12 -14.73 -6.31 7.60
N TYR A 13 -14.77 -5.89 8.85
CA TYR A 13 -15.61 -4.78 9.27
C TYR A 13 -14.88 -3.44 9.02
N PRO A 14 -15.61 -2.39 8.64
CA PRO A 14 -15.06 -1.06 8.48
C PRO A 14 -14.59 -0.49 9.83
N ASP A 15 -13.69 0.50 9.76
CA ASP A 15 -13.24 1.23 10.93
C ASP A 15 -14.40 1.96 11.63
N PRO A 16 -14.55 1.90 12.96
CA PRO A 16 -15.68 2.50 13.67
C PRO A 16 -15.72 4.03 13.57
N LYS A 17 -14.57 4.72 13.57
CA LYS A 17 -14.48 6.18 13.55
C LYS A 17 -14.74 6.76 12.16
N TYR A 18 -14.16 6.19 11.13
CA TYR A 18 -14.20 6.70 9.76
C TYR A 18 -14.99 5.84 8.78
N LYS A 19 -15.56 4.72 9.21
CA LYS A 19 -16.35 3.77 8.40
C LYS A 19 -15.67 3.31 7.10
N SER A 20 -14.33 3.33 7.06
CA SER A 20 -13.53 2.98 5.89
C SER A 20 -12.94 1.58 5.99
N LEU A 21 -13.24 0.71 5.02
CA LEU A 21 -12.66 -0.64 4.90
C LEU A 21 -11.16 -0.61 4.59
N ILE A 22 -10.70 0.39 3.82
CA ILE A 22 -9.29 0.53 3.46
C ILE A 22 -8.48 0.90 4.70
N LEU A 23 -9.02 1.82 5.51
CA LEU A 23 -8.39 2.24 6.76
C LEU A 23 -8.31 1.06 7.76
N ALA A 24 -9.38 0.29 7.92
CA ALA A 24 -9.39 -0.90 8.78
C ALA A 24 -8.31 -1.93 8.35
N LYS A 25 -8.12 -2.14 7.04
CA LYS A 25 -7.03 -2.97 6.52
C LYS A 25 -5.67 -2.37 6.85
N PHE A 26 -5.52 -1.05 6.72
CA PHE A 26 -4.25 -0.38 6.99
C PHE A 26 -3.87 -0.45 8.45
N ILE A 27 -4.83 -0.34 9.39
CA ILE A 27 -4.63 -0.59 10.82
C ILE A 27 -3.98 -1.97 11.05
N ASN A 28 -4.53 -3.00 10.40
CA ASN A 28 -3.99 -4.35 10.51
C ASN A 28 -2.57 -4.50 9.90
N PHE A 29 -2.23 -3.72 8.87
CA PHE A 29 -0.86 -3.71 8.31
C PHE A 29 0.17 -3.02 9.22
N ILE A 30 -0.22 -1.95 9.90
CA ILE A 30 0.65 -1.25 10.86
C ILE A 30 0.86 -2.07 12.13
N MET A 31 -0.15 -2.83 12.53
CA MET A 31 -0.18 -3.59 13.77
C MET A 31 1.05 -4.49 13.92
N TYR A 32 1.64 -4.45 15.12
CA TYR A 32 2.76 -5.28 15.55
C TYR A 32 2.32 -6.09 16.78
N ASP A 33 2.68 -7.36 16.87
CA ASP A 33 2.39 -8.26 18.00
C ASP A 33 0.91 -8.26 18.47
N GLY A 34 -0.04 -8.05 17.55
CA GLY A 34 -1.47 -8.00 17.88
C GLY A 34 -1.92 -6.71 18.60
N LYS A 35 -1.07 -5.70 18.77
CA LYS A 35 -1.36 -4.45 19.47
C LYS A 35 -2.22 -3.51 18.59
N LYS A 36 -3.49 -3.87 18.39
CA LYS A 36 -4.40 -3.15 17.49
C LYS A 36 -4.72 -1.73 17.96
N THR A 37 -4.98 -1.56 19.25
CA THR A 37 -5.32 -0.24 19.85
C THR A 37 -4.18 0.78 19.67
N THR A 38 -2.93 0.36 19.77
CA THR A 38 -1.75 1.20 19.52
C THR A 38 -1.71 1.63 18.05
N SER A 39 -2.01 0.71 17.12
CA SER A 39 -2.04 1.00 15.68
C SER A 39 -3.17 1.97 15.31
N GLU A 40 -4.35 1.81 15.92
CA GLU A 40 -5.49 2.72 15.78
C GLU A 40 -5.11 4.13 16.24
N LYS A 41 -4.50 4.25 17.42
CA LYS A 41 -4.05 5.55 17.96
C LYS A 41 -3.06 6.22 17.01
N ILE A 42 -2.04 5.53 16.52
CA ILE A 42 -1.05 6.07 15.58
C ILE A 42 -1.73 6.64 14.33
N ILE A 43 -2.69 5.90 13.77
CA ILE A 43 -3.40 6.33 12.54
C ILE A 43 -4.31 7.52 12.83
N TYR A 44 -5.09 7.46 13.91
CA TYR A 44 -5.99 8.55 14.26
C TYR A 44 -5.25 9.85 14.56
N ASP A 45 -4.13 9.78 15.30
CA ASP A 45 -3.25 10.93 15.55
C ASP A 45 -2.69 11.50 14.24
N ALA A 46 -2.29 10.66 13.29
CA ALA A 46 -1.82 11.10 11.99
C ALA A 46 -2.92 11.79 11.16
N LEU A 47 -4.12 11.22 11.13
CA LEU A 47 -5.27 11.78 10.42
C LEU A 47 -5.74 13.10 11.05
N GLU A 48 -5.68 13.21 12.37
CA GLU A 48 -6.00 14.46 13.08
C GLU A 48 -5.00 15.57 12.75
N LYS A 49 -3.70 15.25 12.69
CA LYS A 49 -2.67 16.19 12.22
C LYS A 49 -2.92 16.65 10.78
N ILE A 50 -3.37 15.74 9.88
CA ILE A 50 -3.77 16.10 8.51
C ILE A 50 -4.94 17.08 8.55
N LYS A 51 -5.99 16.80 9.31
CA LYS A 51 -7.17 17.66 9.46
C LYS A 51 -6.79 19.05 9.95
N ASN A 52 -5.92 19.14 10.97
CA ASN A 52 -5.50 20.42 11.56
C ASN A 52 -4.65 21.25 10.57
N LYS A 53 -3.84 20.60 9.74
CA LYS A 53 -2.99 21.32 8.77
C LYS A 53 -3.72 21.73 7.51
N THR A 54 -4.58 20.88 6.97
CA THR A 54 -5.22 21.09 5.66
C THR A 54 -6.63 21.62 5.73
N LYS A 55 -7.29 21.52 6.91
CA LYS A 55 -8.73 21.81 7.13
C LYS A 55 -9.67 20.99 6.24
N ASN A 56 -9.15 20.02 5.48
CA ASN A 56 -9.88 19.13 4.61
C ASN A 56 -10.22 17.80 5.31
N ASP A 57 -11.12 17.02 4.70
CA ASP A 57 -11.44 15.67 5.17
C ASP A 57 -10.18 14.76 5.08
N PRO A 58 -9.66 14.26 6.22
CA PRO A 58 -8.45 13.45 6.24
C PRO A 58 -8.60 12.13 5.48
N ILE A 59 -9.82 11.58 5.38
CA ILE A 59 -10.09 10.35 4.64
C ILE A 59 -9.94 10.56 3.13
N LYS A 60 -10.32 11.73 2.61
CA LYS A 60 -10.11 12.05 1.19
C LYS A 60 -8.63 12.05 0.87
N ILE A 61 -7.81 12.76 1.66
CA ILE A 61 -6.35 12.81 1.49
C ILE A 61 -5.73 11.40 1.59
N PHE A 62 -6.18 10.59 2.55
CA PHE A 62 -5.74 9.20 2.67
C PHE A 62 -6.07 8.37 1.41
N ASN A 63 -7.29 8.47 0.90
CA ASN A 63 -7.71 7.74 -0.29
C ASN A 63 -6.96 8.22 -1.54
N GLU A 64 -6.73 9.51 -1.69
CA GLU A 64 -5.91 10.10 -2.76
C GLU A 64 -4.48 9.57 -2.70
N ALA A 65 -3.85 9.59 -1.53
CA ALA A 65 -2.52 9.05 -1.33
C ALA A 65 -2.45 7.56 -1.73
N ILE A 66 -3.42 6.74 -1.29
CA ILE A 66 -3.47 5.32 -1.67
C ILE A 66 -3.65 5.17 -3.19
N THR A 67 -4.53 5.96 -3.80
CA THR A 67 -4.77 5.91 -5.25
C THR A 67 -3.50 6.25 -6.02
N ASN A 68 -2.76 7.26 -5.59
CA ASN A 68 -1.50 7.67 -6.19
C ASN A 68 -0.39 6.61 -6.05
N ILE A 69 -0.37 5.84 -4.96
CA ILE A 69 0.65 4.79 -4.74
C ILE A 69 0.30 3.49 -5.50
N ARG A 70 -0.95 3.25 -5.87
CA ARG A 70 -1.36 2.00 -6.53
C ARG A 70 -0.59 1.74 -7.81
N PRO A 71 0.09 0.57 -7.95
CA PRO A 71 0.70 0.19 -9.21
C PRO A 71 -0.34 -0.44 -10.16
N ASN A 72 -0.21 -0.14 -11.45
CA ASN A 72 -0.95 -0.79 -12.52
C ASN A 72 -0.21 -2.01 -13.07
N LEU A 73 1.13 -1.98 -13.02
CA LEU A 73 2.01 -3.02 -13.51
C LEU A 73 2.93 -3.53 -12.39
N GLU A 74 3.21 -4.82 -12.40
CA GLU A 74 4.27 -5.44 -11.59
C GLU A 74 5.12 -6.34 -12.49
N VAL A 75 6.34 -6.62 -12.04
CA VAL A 75 7.25 -7.55 -12.74
C VAL A 75 7.30 -8.84 -11.96
N ARG A 76 7.13 -9.97 -12.66
CA ARG A 76 7.29 -11.32 -12.08
C ARG A 76 8.39 -12.06 -12.81
N SER A 77 9.28 -12.68 -12.02
CA SER A 77 10.28 -13.58 -12.58
C SER A 77 9.64 -14.89 -13.02
N ARG A 78 9.93 -15.30 -14.27
CA ARG A 78 9.55 -16.59 -14.84
C ARG A 78 10.76 -17.28 -15.43
N ARG A 79 10.86 -18.58 -15.23
CA ARG A 79 11.94 -19.40 -15.78
C ARG A 79 11.45 -20.05 -17.08
N VAL A 80 12.14 -19.76 -18.17
CA VAL A 80 11.84 -20.29 -19.50
C VAL A 80 13.15 -20.83 -20.09
N GLY A 81 13.20 -22.11 -20.43
CA GLY A 81 14.39 -22.74 -21.05
C GLY A 81 15.66 -22.60 -20.23
N GLY A 82 15.57 -22.56 -18.88
CA GLY A 82 16.71 -22.43 -17.97
C GLY A 82 17.10 -20.99 -17.63
N ALA A 83 16.68 -19.99 -18.39
CA ALA A 83 16.89 -18.57 -18.10
C ALA A 83 15.73 -17.97 -17.32
N THR A 84 16.00 -17.01 -16.44
CA THR A 84 14.97 -16.30 -15.65
C THR A 84 14.68 -14.94 -16.28
N TYR A 85 13.45 -14.72 -16.71
CA TYR A 85 12.99 -13.49 -17.31
C TYR A 85 12.10 -12.72 -16.35
N GLN A 86 12.19 -11.39 -16.39
CA GLN A 86 11.33 -10.49 -15.65
C GLN A 86 10.11 -10.13 -16.55
N VAL A 87 8.98 -10.77 -16.30
CA VAL A 87 7.78 -10.62 -17.14
C VAL A 87 6.84 -9.57 -16.55
N PRO A 88 6.54 -8.47 -17.28
CA PRO A 88 5.58 -7.47 -16.85
C PRO A 88 4.16 -8.02 -16.88
N GLN A 89 3.39 -7.73 -15.83
CA GLN A 89 2.03 -8.21 -15.66
C GLN A 89 1.15 -7.11 -15.06
N GLU A 90 -0.09 -7.00 -15.55
CA GLU A 90 -1.09 -6.13 -14.94
C GLU A 90 -1.49 -6.61 -13.54
N VAL A 91 -1.65 -5.66 -12.63
CA VAL A 91 -1.96 -5.94 -11.23
C VAL A 91 -3.47 -5.89 -11.01
N LYS A 92 -4.07 -6.98 -10.52
CA LYS A 92 -5.48 -7.01 -10.13
C LYS A 92 -5.74 -5.98 -9.02
N SER A 93 -6.90 -5.30 -9.05
CA SER A 93 -7.25 -4.20 -8.13
C SER A 93 -7.03 -4.52 -6.63
N LYS A 94 -7.41 -5.71 -6.17
CA LYS A 94 -7.18 -6.14 -4.77
C LYS A 94 -5.70 -6.22 -4.42
N ARG A 95 -4.86 -6.70 -5.33
CA ARG A 95 -3.42 -6.81 -5.14
C ARG A 95 -2.76 -5.44 -5.20
N SER A 96 -3.15 -4.59 -6.16
CA SER A 96 -2.69 -3.20 -6.28
C SER A 96 -2.93 -2.42 -4.98
N GLN A 97 -4.13 -2.54 -4.38
CA GLN A 97 -4.43 -1.96 -3.08
C GLN A 97 -3.52 -2.49 -1.97
N THR A 98 -3.29 -3.81 -1.92
CA THR A 98 -2.42 -4.42 -0.91
C THR A 98 -0.97 -3.96 -1.04
N LEU A 99 -0.46 -3.84 -2.28
CA LEU A 99 0.88 -3.33 -2.55
C LEU A 99 1.01 -1.86 -2.13
N ALA A 100 0.02 -1.03 -2.45
CA ALA A 100 0.01 0.38 -2.04
C ALA A 100 0.09 0.54 -0.52
N LEU A 101 -0.70 -0.22 0.25
CA LEU A 101 -0.66 -0.19 1.71
C LEU A 101 0.69 -0.65 2.28
N ARG A 102 1.29 -1.69 1.70
CA ARG A 102 2.62 -2.18 2.11
C ARG A 102 3.72 -1.15 1.80
N TRP A 103 3.70 -0.57 0.61
CA TRP A 103 4.70 0.42 0.21
C TRP A 103 4.59 1.71 1.03
N LEU A 104 3.36 2.15 1.32
CA LEU A 104 3.12 3.27 2.23
C LEU A 104 3.72 2.98 3.62
N LEU A 105 3.46 1.79 4.18
CA LEU A 105 4.00 1.41 5.48
C LEU A 105 5.53 1.33 5.49
N GLU A 106 6.12 0.71 4.46
CA GLU A 106 7.57 0.59 4.33
C GLU A 106 8.23 1.97 4.21
N ALA A 107 7.67 2.86 3.38
CA ALA A 107 8.13 4.23 3.23
C ALA A 107 8.03 5.01 4.55
N THR A 108 6.90 4.88 5.25
CA THR A 108 6.68 5.50 6.56
C THR A 108 7.73 5.06 7.57
N ARG A 109 8.02 3.75 7.68
CA ARG A 109 9.00 3.22 8.63
C ARG A 109 10.42 3.74 8.36
N LYS A 110 10.78 3.97 7.10
CA LYS A 110 12.10 4.50 6.68
C LYS A 110 12.32 5.98 7.01
N ARG A 111 11.27 6.74 7.29
CA ARG A 111 11.41 8.16 7.64
C ARG A 111 12.12 8.36 8.98
N LYS A 112 12.84 9.47 9.10
CA LYS A 112 13.66 9.81 10.29
C LYS A 112 12.91 10.62 11.38
N ASN A 113 11.60 10.88 11.23
CA ASN A 113 10.81 11.62 12.22
C ASN A 113 10.73 10.87 13.56
N LYS A 114 10.48 11.62 14.67
CA LYS A 114 10.48 11.05 16.03
C LYS A 114 9.37 10.01 16.26
N SER A 115 8.11 10.33 15.93
CA SER A 115 6.99 9.42 16.18
C SER A 115 6.49 8.75 14.90
N MET A 116 5.85 7.56 15.03
CA MET A 116 5.27 6.85 13.89
C MET A 116 4.08 7.62 13.30
N SER A 117 3.32 8.35 14.11
CA SER A 117 2.24 9.21 13.65
C SER A 117 2.75 10.38 12.79
N ASP A 118 3.90 10.98 13.16
CA ASP A 118 4.53 12.06 12.37
C ASP A 118 5.10 11.55 11.05
N LYS A 119 5.71 10.33 11.08
CA LYS A 119 6.19 9.66 9.87
C LYS A 119 5.05 9.42 8.89
N LEU A 120 3.92 8.87 9.40
CA LEU A 120 2.75 8.57 8.59
C LEU A 120 2.09 9.84 8.05
N PHE A 121 1.93 10.86 8.88
CA PHE A 121 1.43 12.16 8.47
C PHE A 121 2.24 12.74 7.30
N SER A 122 3.57 12.79 7.44
CA SER A 122 4.45 13.35 6.41
C SER A 122 4.39 12.54 5.10
N GLU A 123 4.37 11.18 5.18
CA GLU A 123 4.30 10.34 3.98
C GLU A 123 2.95 10.46 3.27
N LEU A 124 1.83 10.55 4.00
CA LEU A 124 0.50 10.74 3.42
C LEU A 124 0.37 12.09 2.71
N MET A 125 0.91 13.15 3.30
CA MET A 125 0.93 14.49 2.70
C MET A 125 1.75 14.52 1.41
N ASP A 126 2.94 13.90 1.41
CA ASP A 126 3.78 13.83 0.22
C ASP A 126 3.12 12.96 -0.87
N ALA A 127 2.56 11.81 -0.49
CA ALA A 127 1.92 10.90 -1.42
C ALA A 127 0.64 11.48 -2.06
N SER A 128 -0.12 12.31 -1.33
CA SER A 128 -1.26 13.04 -1.91
C SER A 128 -0.84 14.01 -3.01
N GLN A 129 0.38 14.58 -2.90
CA GLN A 129 0.99 15.46 -3.89
C GLN A 129 1.84 14.73 -4.95
N ASN A 130 1.71 13.41 -5.07
CA ASN A 130 2.55 12.58 -5.94
C ASN A 130 4.06 12.69 -5.65
N LYS A 131 4.44 12.84 -4.39
CA LYS A 131 5.82 12.91 -3.91
C LYS A 131 6.07 11.80 -2.89
N GLY A 132 7.33 11.64 -2.49
CA GLY A 132 7.71 10.72 -1.42
C GLY A 132 8.22 9.37 -1.90
N THR A 133 8.72 8.58 -0.93
CA THR A 133 9.41 7.31 -1.22
C THR A 133 8.46 6.22 -1.68
N ALA A 134 7.20 6.23 -1.25
CA ALA A 134 6.18 5.29 -1.70
C ALA A 134 5.84 5.48 -3.18
N ILE A 135 5.71 6.74 -3.62
CA ILE A 135 5.48 7.09 -5.02
C ILE A 135 6.68 6.69 -5.89
N LYS A 136 7.90 7.02 -5.44
CA LYS A 136 9.12 6.61 -6.15
C LYS A 136 9.16 5.10 -6.36
N LYS A 137 8.79 4.31 -5.36
CA LYS A 137 8.75 2.84 -5.49
C LYS A 137 7.75 2.37 -6.56
N ARG A 138 6.58 3.03 -6.68
CA ARG A 138 5.63 2.78 -7.77
C ARG A 138 6.27 3.08 -9.13
N GLU A 139 6.90 4.25 -9.27
CA GLU A 139 7.55 4.68 -10.51
C GLU A 139 8.68 3.75 -10.91
N ASP A 140 9.54 3.36 -9.96
CA ASP A 140 10.62 2.40 -10.20
C ASP A 140 10.07 1.04 -10.67
N THR A 141 8.95 0.58 -10.09
CA THR A 141 8.28 -0.65 -10.51
C THR A 141 7.71 -0.54 -11.93
N HIS A 142 7.07 0.58 -12.26
CA HIS A 142 6.54 0.83 -13.61
C HIS A 142 7.67 0.94 -14.62
N LYS A 143 8.76 1.64 -14.31
CA LYS A 143 9.94 1.75 -15.16
C LYS A 143 10.60 0.39 -15.44
N MET A 144 10.71 -0.46 -14.41
CA MET A 144 11.17 -1.84 -14.59
C MET A 144 10.25 -2.66 -15.49
N ALA A 145 8.93 -2.50 -15.33
CA ALA A 145 7.96 -3.18 -16.17
C ALA A 145 8.04 -2.72 -17.64
N GLU A 146 8.26 -1.44 -17.86
CA GLU A 146 8.42 -0.85 -19.21
C GLU A 146 9.71 -1.32 -19.89
N SER A 147 10.85 -1.31 -19.17
CA SER A 147 12.12 -1.83 -19.71
C SER A 147 12.07 -3.31 -20.07
N ASN A 148 11.22 -4.10 -19.42
CA ASN A 148 11.02 -5.53 -19.70
C ASN A 148 9.83 -5.83 -20.60
N LYS A 149 9.26 -4.82 -21.26
CA LYS A 149 8.06 -4.97 -22.11
C LYS A 149 8.24 -5.98 -23.24
N ALA A 150 9.46 -6.15 -23.76
CA ALA A 150 9.80 -7.13 -24.78
C ALA A 150 9.48 -8.58 -24.34
N PHE A 151 9.50 -8.87 -23.03
CA PHE A 151 9.23 -10.21 -22.49
C PHE A 151 7.76 -10.43 -22.11
N ALA A 152 6.86 -9.50 -22.46
CA ALA A 152 5.44 -9.61 -22.11
C ALA A 152 4.76 -10.84 -22.74
N HIS A 153 5.27 -11.36 -23.85
CA HIS A 153 4.76 -12.56 -24.52
C HIS A 153 5.00 -13.85 -23.74
N TYR A 154 5.88 -13.86 -22.72
CA TYR A 154 6.06 -14.97 -21.80
C TYR A 154 5.01 -14.99 -20.67
N ARG A 155 3.93 -14.24 -20.82
CA ARG A 155 2.79 -14.21 -19.91
C ARG A 155 1.80 -15.33 -20.24
N TRP A 156 1.82 -16.42 -19.52
CA TRP A 156 0.79 -17.46 -19.48
C TRP A 156 0.34 -17.76 -18.04
#